data_cceb42bf77dcb74d128db00ec5a91419
#
_entry.id   cceb42bf77dcb74d128db00ec5a91419
#
_cell.length_a   1.000
_cell.length_b   1.000
_cell.length_c   1.000
_cell.angle_alpha   90.00
_cell.angle_beta   90.00
_cell.angle_gamma   90.00
#
_symmetry.space_group_name_H-M   'P 1'
#
loop_
_entity.id
_entity.type
_entity.pdbx_description
1 polymer ?
#
loop_
_entity_poly.entity_id
_entity_poly.type
_entity_poly.pdbx_seq_one_letter_code
_entity_poly.pdbx_strand_id
1 'polypeptide(L)'
;MGPVTTTRGRLTAAGALAAGLVAVAALTGSSAAATAASPSPGVLECDPLTGEPTSAARVADGATAKEPKLYPDNEAKAYGVLKDSPLLAAGSVTIDTVFHVISDVEPTADERTRTETMIEDQVEVLNASFSGETSPTAADSPFRFDLVDTTWTVNGDWYTVTPGKAERDMKKALHTGDATTLNVYVANIGGGLLGWAYFPKGYNNGRDYIDGVVILDESMPGGTAGIYAEGDTLTHEVGHWMMLEHTFAHGCSAAGDFVEDTPKEAFPQFGCPEGADSCTAPGLDPVHNFMDYTQDSCMNEFTPGQVERMNDAWVQFRAGAKA
;
A
#
# COMPACT_ATOMS: atom_id res chain seq x y z
N MET A 1 -15.31 -10.66 64.35
CA MET A 1 -14.38 -10.00 65.32
C MET A 1 -13.53 -9.12 64.42
N GLY A 2 -13.69 -7.92 64.28
CA GLY A 2 -13.98 -6.72 64.97
C GLY A 2 -13.25 -5.62 64.20
N PRO A 3 -13.85 -4.49 63.96
CA PRO A 3 -13.31 -3.46 63.07
C PRO A 3 -12.46 -2.45 63.86
N VAL A 4 -11.59 -1.71 63.15
CA VAL A 4 -10.97 -0.52 63.72
C VAL A 4 -11.15 0.65 62.73
N THR A 5 -11.73 1.67 63.28
CA THR A 5 -12.22 2.94 62.76
C THR A 5 -11.13 4.03 62.66
N THR A 6 -11.30 4.89 61.66
CA THR A 6 -11.18 6.36 61.61
C THR A 6 -10.03 7.12 62.29
N THR A 7 -9.44 8.11 61.56
CA THR A 7 -9.60 9.51 62.01
C THR A 7 -9.25 10.54 60.92
N ARG A 8 -10.13 11.54 60.77
CA ARG A 8 -10.01 12.76 60.00
C ARG A 8 -9.09 13.76 60.70
N GLY A 9 -8.32 14.52 59.98
CA GLY A 9 -7.67 15.73 60.47
C GLY A 9 -7.84 16.85 59.44
N ARG A 10 -8.75 17.78 59.72
CA ARG A 10 -8.81 19.11 59.07
C ARG A 10 -7.89 20.05 59.86
N LEU A 11 -7.12 20.88 59.16
CA LEU A 11 -6.61 22.14 59.72
C LEU A 11 -6.77 23.25 58.69
N THR A 12 -7.55 24.20 59.08
CA THR A 12 -7.71 25.55 58.51
C THR A 12 -6.70 26.50 59.19
N ALA A 13 -6.07 27.36 58.41
CA ALA A 13 -5.55 28.62 58.94
C ALA A 13 -5.56 29.69 57.86
N ALA A 14 -6.16 30.78 58.19
CA ALA A 14 -6.33 32.02 57.46
C ALA A 14 -5.23 33.06 57.82
N GLY A 15 -5.08 34.06 56.97
CA GLY A 15 -4.40 35.31 57.31
C GLY A 15 -3.39 35.70 56.23
N ALA A 16 -3.28 36.89 55.67
CA ALA A 16 -3.77 38.21 55.86
C ALA A 16 -3.24 39.05 54.69
N LEU A 17 -3.96 40.07 54.31
CA LEU A 17 -3.64 41.08 53.32
C LEU A 17 -2.33 41.86 53.60
N ALA A 18 -1.63 42.26 52.49
CA ALA A 18 -0.89 43.52 52.44
C ALA A 18 -0.96 44.09 51.01
N ALA A 19 -1.56 45.23 50.93
CA ALA A 19 -1.65 46.07 49.72
C ALA A 19 -0.34 46.82 49.54
N GLY A 20 0.23 46.79 48.35
CA GLY A 20 1.34 47.63 47.92
C GLY A 20 1.07 48.15 46.51
N LEU A 21 0.60 49.36 46.41
CA LEU A 21 0.54 50.12 45.15
C LEU A 21 1.96 50.54 44.75
N VAL A 22 2.39 50.10 43.58
CA VAL A 22 3.49 50.75 42.85
C VAL A 22 3.00 51.00 41.43
N ALA A 23 2.83 52.25 41.12
CA ALA A 23 2.59 52.71 39.74
C ALA A 23 3.89 52.67 38.94
N VAL A 24 3.88 51.95 37.83
CA VAL A 24 4.94 52.02 36.82
C VAL A 24 4.32 52.25 35.44
N ALA A 25 4.90 53.20 34.79
CA ALA A 25 4.50 53.82 33.54
C ALA A 25 4.34 52.82 32.38
N ALA A 26 3.33 53.06 31.59
CA ALA A 26 3.09 52.40 30.30
C ALA A 26 4.17 52.79 29.28
N LEU A 27 4.98 51.82 28.87
CA LEU A 27 5.70 51.87 27.62
C LEU A 27 4.96 50.96 26.63
N THR A 28 4.26 51.56 25.71
CA THR A 28 3.62 50.88 24.59
C THR A 28 4.68 50.40 23.60
N GLY A 29 5.18 49.20 23.80
CA GLY A 29 5.96 48.47 22.82
C GLY A 29 5.01 47.61 22.02
N SER A 30 4.68 47.97 20.78
CA SER A 30 3.99 47.11 19.83
C SER A 30 4.93 45.95 19.46
N SER A 31 4.78 44.83 20.16
CA SER A 31 5.36 43.58 19.71
C SER A 31 4.45 43.03 18.61
N ALA A 32 4.88 43.17 17.36
CA ALA A 32 4.35 42.37 16.27
C ALA A 32 4.66 40.92 16.58
N ALA A 33 3.66 40.16 17.00
CA ALA A 33 3.75 38.73 17.03
C ALA A 33 3.86 38.25 15.57
N ALA A 34 5.08 37.90 15.17
CA ALA A 34 5.28 37.12 13.97
C ALA A 34 4.60 35.76 14.22
N THR A 35 3.41 35.59 13.71
CA THR A 35 2.84 34.26 13.51
C THR A 35 3.76 33.52 12.55
N ALA A 36 4.54 32.61 13.07
CA ALA A 36 5.19 31.61 12.22
C ALA A 36 4.04 30.86 11.53
N ALA A 37 3.84 31.16 10.25
CA ALA A 37 3.03 30.33 9.38
C ALA A 37 3.72 28.96 9.36
N SER A 38 3.04 27.93 9.82
CA SER A 38 3.41 26.54 9.50
C SER A 38 3.55 26.48 7.98
N PRO A 39 4.60 25.83 7.43
CA PRO A 39 4.64 25.58 6.01
C PRO A 39 3.38 24.77 5.69
N SER A 40 2.50 25.32 4.89
CA SER A 40 1.47 24.55 4.22
C SER A 40 2.18 23.42 3.49
N PRO A 41 1.71 22.17 3.56
CA PRO A 41 2.17 21.14 2.64
C PRO A 41 2.05 21.74 1.25
N GLY A 42 3.16 21.71 0.49
CA GLY A 42 3.15 22.27 -0.84
C GLY A 42 2.03 21.61 -1.62
N VAL A 43 1.06 22.40 -2.01
CA VAL A 43 0.06 22.00 -3.00
C VAL A 43 0.88 21.73 -4.25
N LEU A 44 1.14 20.44 -4.54
CA LEU A 44 1.56 20.06 -5.86
C LEU A 44 0.37 20.43 -6.76
N GLU A 45 0.54 21.47 -7.59
CA GLU A 45 -0.44 21.80 -8.61
C GLU A 45 -0.56 20.59 -9.51
N CYS A 46 -1.60 19.78 -9.28
CA CYS A 46 -1.99 18.73 -10.21
C CYS A 46 -2.40 19.40 -11.51
N ASP A 47 -1.63 19.20 -12.56
CA ASP A 47 -2.08 19.52 -13.91
C ASP A 47 -3.29 18.63 -14.20
N PRO A 48 -4.48 19.19 -14.47
CA PRO A 48 -5.70 18.41 -14.64
C PRO A 48 -5.70 17.44 -15.83
N LEU A 49 -4.61 17.38 -16.59
CA LEU A 49 -4.39 16.44 -17.71
C LEU A 49 -3.09 15.63 -17.60
N THR A 50 -2.24 15.95 -16.65
CA THR A 50 -1.01 15.21 -16.33
C THR A 50 -1.07 14.77 -14.86
N GLY A 51 -2.20 14.21 -14.43
CA GLY A 51 -2.29 13.51 -13.15
C GLY A 51 -1.08 12.61 -12.96
N GLU A 52 -0.57 12.49 -11.73
CA GLU A 52 0.62 11.69 -11.41
C GLU A 52 0.66 10.42 -12.24
N PRO A 53 1.82 10.05 -12.76
CA PRO A 53 1.92 8.93 -13.65
C PRO A 53 1.37 7.71 -12.90
N THR A 54 0.48 7.02 -13.54
CA THR A 54 0.01 5.70 -13.22
C THR A 54 1.20 4.83 -12.87
N SER A 55 1.56 4.87 -11.60
CA SER A 55 2.55 4.01 -10.99
C SER A 55 1.85 2.75 -10.50
N ALA A 56 2.49 1.61 -10.55
CA ALA A 56 2.14 0.44 -9.79
C ALA A 56 3.28 0.16 -8.82
N ALA A 57 3.42 1.03 -7.84
CA ALA A 57 4.38 0.86 -6.78
C ALA A 57 3.79 1.37 -5.47
N ARG A 58 4.01 0.68 -4.39
CA ARG A 58 3.77 1.17 -3.04
C ARG A 58 5.03 1.84 -2.50
N VAL A 59 4.89 3.00 -1.90
CA VAL A 59 6.01 3.75 -1.31
C VAL A 59 5.75 4.09 0.15
N ALA A 60 6.82 4.14 0.93
CA ALA A 60 6.78 4.64 2.29
C ALA A 60 6.68 6.18 2.31
N ASP A 61 6.14 6.74 3.38
CA ASP A 61 6.11 8.19 3.59
C ASP A 61 7.53 8.80 3.47
N GLY A 62 7.64 9.87 2.70
CA GLY A 62 8.92 10.53 2.42
C GLY A 62 9.82 9.81 1.42
N ALA A 63 9.32 8.80 0.69
CA ALA A 63 10.08 8.11 -0.35
C ALA A 63 10.63 9.08 -1.41
N THR A 64 11.82 8.77 -1.90
CA THR A 64 12.51 9.56 -2.94
C THR A 64 12.74 8.74 -4.22
N ALA A 65 12.35 7.48 -4.21
CA ALA A 65 12.48 6.59 -5.36
C ALA A 65 11.56 7.03 -6.49
N LYS A 66 12.03 6.79 -7.71
CA LYS A 66 11.19 6.99 -8.89
C LYS A 66 10.37 5.74 -9.12
N GLU A 67 9.07 5.90 -9.05
CA GLU A 67 8.12 4.84 -9.32
C GLU A 67 8.12 4.43 -10.81
N PRO A 68 7.95 3.14 -11.13
CA PRO A 68 7.82 2.69 -12.51
C PRO A 68 6.49 3.16 -13.12
N LYS A 69 6.52 3.65 -14.35
CA LYS A 69 5.28 3.94 -15.10
C LYS A 69 4.65 2.65 -15.59
N LEU A 70 3.38 2.43 -15.27
CA LEU A 70 2.59 1.29 -15.72
C LEU A 70 2.33 1.28 -17.22
N TYR A 71 2.03 2.45 -17.78
CA TYR A 71 1.71 2.65 -19.19
C TYR A 71 2.02 4.09 -19.62
N PRO A 72 2.14 4.35 -20.93
CA PRO A 72 2.27 5.70 -21.44
C PRO A 72 1.01 6.54 -21.16
N ASP A 73 1.17 7.80 -20.79
CA ASP A 73 0.08 8.70 -20.38
C ASP A 73 -1.06 8.78 -21.43
N ASN A 74 -0.74 8.63 -22.71
CA ASN A 74 -1.73 8.61 -23.80
C ASN A 74 -2.52 7.31 -23.92
N GLU A 75 -2.19 6.28 -23.15
CA GLU A 75 -2.85 4.98 -23.15
C GLU A 75 -3.76 4.77 -21.92
N ALA A 76 -3.78 5.70 -20.95
CA ALA A 76 -4.52 5.60 -19.71
C ALA A 76 -5.96 5.11 -19.90
N LYS A 77 -6.71 5.74 -20.80
CA LYS A 77 -8.08 5.32 -21.09
C LYS A 77 -8.20 3.88 -21.61
N ALA A 78 -7.23 3.41 -22.38
CA ALA A 78 -7.23 2.05 -22.90
C ALA A 78 -6.92 1.01 -21.82
N TYR A 79 -6.21 1.40 -20.77
CA TYR A 79 -5.97 0.58 -19.60
C TYR A 79 -7.12 0.67 -18.60
N GLY A 80 -7.78 1.83 -18.48
CA GLY A 80 -8.90 2.04 -17.57
C GLY A 80 -10.18 1.29 -17.93
N VAL A 81 -10.46 1.08 -19.22
CA VAL A 81 -11.70 0.46 -19.68
C VAL A 81 -11.49 -1.03 -19.95
N LEU A 82 -12.07 -1.88 -19.12
CA LEU A 82 -12.13 -3.32 -19.29
C LEU A 82 -13.44 -3.73 -19.95
N LYS A 83 -13.48 -4.96 -20.43
CA LYS A 83 -14.71 -5.58 -20.94
C LYS A 83 -15.38 -6.34 -19.78
N ASP A 84 -16.61 -6.00 -19.49
CA ASP A 84 -17.39 -6.67 -18.46
C ASP A 84 -17.47 -8.18 -18.69
N SER A 85 -17.28 -8.94 -17.66
CA SER A 85 -17.34 -10.40 -17.63
C SER A 85 -18.26 -10.85 -16.48
N PRO A 86 -18.96 -11.99 -16.59
CA PRO A 86 -19.65 -12.52 -15.43
C PRO A 86 -18.72 -12.72 -14.25
N LEU A 87 -19.10 -12.22 -13.08
CA LEU A 87 -18.31 -12.39 -11.85
C LEU A 87 -18.20 -13.88 -11.52
N LEU A 88 -16.98 -14.35 -11.37
CA LEU A 88 -16.68 -15.70 -10.91
C LEU A 88 -17.11 -15.87 -9.44
N ALA A 89 -17.40 -17.10 -9.04
CA ALA A 89 -17.80 -17.35 -7.65
C ALA A 89 -16.62 -17.06 -6.68
N ALA A 90 -16.93 -16.55 -5.50
CA ALA A 90 -15.95 -16.30 -4.45
C ALA A 90 -15.11 -17.57 -4.18
N GLY A 91 -13.80 -17.42 -4.09
CA GLY A 91 -12.83 -18.49 -3.86
C GLY A 91 -12.73 -19.57 -4.95
N SER A 92 -13.26 -19.32 -6.15
CA SER A 92 -13.30 -20.31 -7.23
C SER A 92 -12.04 -20.40 -8.08
N VAL A 93 -11.12 -19.45 -7.91
CA VAL A 93 -9.85 -19.38 -8.64
C VAL A 93 -8.70 -19.52 -7.65
N THR A 94 -7.94 -20.60 -7.79
CA THR A 94 -6.68 -20.77 -7.06
C THR A 94 -5.52 -20.35 -7.95
N ILE A 95 -4.66 -19.46 -7.43
CA ILE A 95 -3.50 -18.90 -8.12
C ILE A 95 -2.24 -19.53 -7.53
N ASP A 96 -1.55 -20.33 -8.34
CA ASP A 96 -0.25 -20.85 -7.98
C ASP A 96 0.72 -19.68 -7.76
N THR A 97 1.33 -19.62 -6.58
CA THR A 97 2.20 -18.51 -6.18
C THR A 97 3.61 -19.04 -5.91
N VAL A 98 4.59 -18.41 -6.56
CA VAL A 98 6.01 -18.77 -6.42
C VAL A 98 6.76 -17.58 -5.85
N PHE A 99 7.50 -17.81 -4.75
CA PHE A 99 8.38 -16.82 -4.18
C PHE A 99 9.82 -17.02 -4.65
N HIS A 100 10.43 -15.95 -5.14
CA HIS A 100 11.83 -15.89 -5.54
C HIS A 100 12.58 -15.02 -4.51
N VAL A 101 13.25 -15.66 -3.55
CA VAL A 101 14.04 -14.96 -2.54
C VAL A 101 15.42 -14.66 -3.09
N ILE A 102 15.75 -13.35 -3.13
CA ILE A 102 17.04 -12.86 -3.62
C ILE A 102 17.86 -12.35 -2.44
N SER A 103 19.13 -12.74 -2.35
CA SER A 103 20.07 -12.28 -1.34
C SER A 103 21.39 -11.87 -1.97
N ASP A 104 22.19 -11.05 -1.27
CA ASP A 104 23.53 -10.66 -1.71
C ASP A 104 24.59 -11.70 -1.31
N VAL A 105 24.31 -12.46 -0.26
CA VAL A 105 25.17 -13.54 0.26
C VAL A 105 24.34 -14.80 0.51
N GLU A 106 25.00 -15.93 0.62
CA GLU A 106 24.31 -17.19 0.97
C GLU A 106 23.67 -17.09 2.35
N PRO A 107 22.35 -17.20 2.49
CA PRO A 107 21.67 -17.10 3.77
C PRO A 107 21.99 -18.31 4.66
N THR A 108 22.11 -18.06 5.94
CA THR A 108 22.25 -19.13 6.95
C THR A 108 20.95 -19.95 7.07
N ALA A 109 21.00 -21.09 7.73
CA ALA A 109 19.83 -21.91 7.97
C ALA A 109 18.74 -21.17 8.78
N ASP A 110 19.15 -20.37 9.76
CA ASP A 110 18.22 -19.60 10.59
C ASP A 110 17.55 -18.47 9.77
N GLU A 111 18.28 -17.78 8.91
CA GLU A 111 17.73 -16.77 7.99
C GLU A 111 16.76 -17.39 7.00
N ARG A 112 17.08 -18.56 6.43
CA ARG A 112 16.15 -19.29 5.56
C ARG A 112 14.87 -19.65 6.29
N THR A 113 14.96 -20.22 7.48
CA THR A 113 13.79 -20.60 8.30
C THR A 113 12.94 -19.37 8.64
N ARG A 114 13.57 -18.23 9.01
CA ARG A 114 12.85 -16.98 9.24
C ARG A 114 12.08 -16.54 8.00
N THR A 115 12.75 -16.49 6.85
CA THR A 115 12.13 -16.06 5.60
C THR A 115 11.01 -17.01 5.15
N GLU A 116 11.19 -18.32 5.30
CA GLU A 116 10.14 -19.32 5.00
C GLU A 116 8.90 -19.08 5.87
N THR A 117 9.06 -18.82 7.17
CA THR A 117 7.94 -18.46 8.05
C THR A 117 7.27 -17.16 7.61
N MET A 118 8.06 -16.13 7.27
CA MET A 118 7.51 -14.86 6.77
C MET A 118 6.70 -15.04 5.48
N ILE A 119 7.12 -15.94 4.59
CA ILE A 119 6.41 -16.25 3.34
C ILE A 119 5.10 -16.99 3.64
N GLU A 120 5.12 -17.97 4.55
CA GLU A 120 3.90 -18.68 4.97
C GLU A 120 2.87 -17.69 5.56
N ASP A 121 3.28 -16.85 6.51
CA ASP A 121 2.43 -15.82 7.11
C ASP A 121 1.94 -14.79 6.05
N GLN A 122 2.79 -14.45 5.08
CA GLN A 122 2.45 -13.54 3.97
C GLN A 122 1.33 -14.10 3.08
N VAL A 123 1.35 -15.38 2.79
CA VAL A 123 0.29 -16.03 2.02
C VAL A 123 -1.02 -16.06 2.80
N GLU A 124 -0.96 -16.21 4.13
CA GLU A 124 -2.15 -16.10 4.97
C GLU A 124 -2.75 -14.69 4.93
N VAL A 125 -1.92 -13.63 5.07
CA VAL A 125 -2.37 -12.23 4.95
C VAL A 125 -3.00 -11.99 3.57
N LEU A 126 -2.34 -12.40 2.50
CA LEU A 126 -2.85 -12.23 1.14
C LEU A 126 -4.20 -12.91 0.95
N ASN A 127 -4.38 -14.14 1.44
CA ASN A 127 -5.64 -14.85 1.37
C ASN A 127 -6.74 -14.20 2.21
N ALA A 128 -6.43 -13.71 3.41
CA ALA A 128 -7.39 -12.98 4.25
C ALA A 128 -7.87 -11.70 3.57
N SER A 129 -6.96 -10.94 2.95
CA SER A 129 -7.28 -9.70 2.23
C SER A 129 -8.20 -9.95 1.03
N PHE A 130 -7.93 -11.00 0.25
CA PHE A 130 -8.73 -11.33 -0.93
C PHE A 130 -10.01 -12.12 -0.63
N SER A 131 -10.16 -12.68 0.58
CA SER A 131 -11.40 -13.33 1.02
C SER A 131 -12.38 -12.41 1.75
N GLY A 132 -12.04 -11.13 1.93
CA GLY A 132 -12.88 -10.18 2.64
C GLY A 132 -12.95 -10.44 4.16
N GLU A 133 -11.99 -11.17 4.73
CA GLU A 133 -11.97 -11.48 6.17
C GLU A 133 -11.39 -10.34 7.02
N THR A 134 -10.77 -9.35 6.39
CA THR A 134 -10.05 -8.25 7.03
C THR A 134 -10.95 -7.17 7.63
N SER A 135 -12.17 -6.99 7.08
CA SER A 135 -13.15 -6.06 7.65
C SER A 135 -14.59 -6.46 7.27
N PRO A 136 -15.62 -5.96 7.99
CA PRO A 136 -17.03 -6.21 7.63
C PRO A 136 -17.47 -5.60 6.29
N THR A 137 -16.68 -4.66 5.74
CA THR A 137 -16.93 -3.97 4.47
C THR A 137 -16.09 -4.52 3.33
N ALA A 138 -15.06 -5.32 3.64
CA ALA A 138 -14.20 -5.93 2.65
C ALA A 138 -14.96 -6.93 1.76
N ALA A 139 -14.72 -6.86 0.46
CA ALA A 139 -15.37 -7.73 -0.50
C ALA A 139 -14.65 -9.07 -0.64
N ASP A 140 -15.40 -10.16 -0.66
CA ASP A 140 -14.88 -11.50 -0.96
C ASP A 140 -14.67 -11.67 -2.46
N SER A 141 -13.45 -11.98 -2.87
CA SER A 141 -13.07 -12.11 -4.28
C SER A 141 -13.08 -13.57 -4.76
N PRO A 142 -13.08 -13.79 -6.09
CA PRO A 142 -12.89 -15.13 -6.65
C PRO A 142 -11.55 -15.77 -6.33
N PHE A 143 -10.54 -15.02 -5.89
CA PHE A 143 -9.14 -15.42 -5.89
C PHE A 143 -8.67 -15.93 -4.53
N ARG A 144 -7.88 -17.02 -4.57
CA ARG A 144 -7.10 -17.57 -3.45
C ARG A 144 -5.71 -17.93 -3.95
N PHE A 145 -4.72 -17.86 -3.09
CA PHE A 145 -3.31 -18.00 -3.43
C PHE A 145 -2.73 -19.21 -2.74
N ASP A 146 -2.04 -20.06 -3.51
CA ASP A 146 -1.45 -21.29 -3.04
C ASP A 146 0.08 -21.23 -3.22
N LEU A 147 0.84 -21.33 -2.14
CA LEU A 147 2.30 -21.36 -2.20
C LEU A 147 2.75 -22.70 -2.79
N VAL A 148 3.24 -22.67 -4.02
CA VAL A 148 3.66 -23.90 -4.71
C VAL A 148 5.16 -24.11 -4.74
N ASP A 149 5.96 -23.02 -4.65
CA ASP A 149 7.42 -23.12 -4.61
C ASP A 149 8.06 -21.86 -3.97
N THR A 150 9.27 -22.05 -3.41
CA THR A 150 10.15 -20.98 -2.94
C THR A 150 11.55 -21.24 -3.48
N THR A 151 12.06 -20.33 -4.31
CA THR A 151 13.41 -20.42 -4.88
C THR A 151 14.36 -19.44 -4.20
N TRP A 152 15.64 -19.76 -4.19
CA TRP A 152 16.70 -18.97 -3.56
C TRP A 152 17.79 -18.61 -4.55
N THR A 153 18.12 -17.33 -4.65
CA THR A 153 19.12 -16.81 -5.58
C THR A 153 20.07 -15.85 -4.89
N VAL A 154 21.37 -16.14 -4.94
CA VAL A 154 22.42 -15.23 -4.47
C VAL A 154 22.87 -14.35 -5.62
N ASN A 155 22.53 -13.08 -5.59
CA ASN A 155 22.92 -12.10 -6.61
C ASN A 155 22.79 -10.66 -6.05
N GLY A 156 23.90 -10.02 -5.76
CA GLY A 156 23.92 -8.69 -5.16
C GLY A 156 23.32 -7.58 -6.05
N ASP A 157 23.42 -7.69 -7.39
CA ASP A 157 22.81 -6.73 -8.31
C ASP A 157 21.27 -6.84 -8.33
N TRP A 158 20.75 -8.03 -8.08
CA TRP A 158 19.32 -8.28 -7.99
C TRP A 158 18.77 -8.05 -6.59
N TYR A 159 19.60 -8.23 -5.56
CA TYR A 159 19.21 -7.99 -4.17
C TYR A 159 18.81 -6.52 -3.93
N THR A 160 19.49 -5.57 -4.58
CA THR A 160 19.17 -4.15 -4.52
C THR A 160 18.52 -3.64 -5.82
N VAL A 161 17.69 -4.49 -6.41
CA VAL A 161 17.06 -4.22 -7.70
C VAL A 161 16.19 -2.97 -7.67
N THR A 162 16.20 -2.26 -8.80
CA THR A 162 15.28 -1.15 -9.09
C THR A 162 14.62 -1.38 -10.45
N PRO A 163 13.46 -0.76 -10.72
CA PRO A 163 12.80 -0.86 -12.02
C PRO A 163 13.76 -0.53 -13.17
N GLY A 164 13.99 -1.49 -14.06
CA GLY A 164 14.93 -1.27 -15.17
C GLY A 164 15.59 -2.53 -15.71
N LYS A 165 16.89 -2.42 -16.04
CA LYS A 165 17.61 -3.52 -16.71
C LYS A 165 17.83 -4.71 -15.75
N ALA A 166 18.26 -4.44 -14.53
CA ALA A 166 18.53 -5.49 -13.54
C ALA A 166 17.26 -6.29 -13.24
N GLU A 167 16.12 -5.62 -13.08
CA GLU A 167 14.81 -6.26 -12.93
C GLU A 167 14.48 -7.17 -14.12
N ARG A 168 14.63 -6.65 -15.35
CA ARG A 168 14.34 -7.46 -16.54
C ARG A 168 15.22 -8.70 -16.64
N ASP A 169 16.48 -8.57 -16.28
CA ASP A 169 17.41 -9.71 -16.30
C ASP A 169 17.07 -10.72 -15.20
N MET A 170 16.71 -10.26 -14.00
CA MET A 170 16.22 -11.07 -12.89
C MET A 170 14.94 -11.83 -13.26
N LYS A 171 13.92 -11.11 -13.70
CA LYS A 171 12.63 -11.70 -14.05
C LYS A 171 12.75 -12.69 -15.23
N LYS A 172 13.56 -12.38 -16.24
CA LYS A 172 13.85 -13.35 -17.35
C LYS A 172 14.50 -14.64 -16.88
N ALA A 173 15.31 -14.59 -15.83
CA ALA A 173 16.01 -15.76 -15.32
C ALA A 173 15.14 -16.60 -14.37
N LEU A 174 14.23 -15.96 -13.62
CA LEU A 174 13.52 -16.58 -12.51
C LEU A 174 12.03 -16.81 -12.79
N HIS A 175 11.41 -16.04 -13.71
CA HIS A 175 9.99 -16.20 -14.02
C HIS A 175 9.64 -17.64 -14.36
N THR A 176 8.56 -18.14 -13.77
CA THR A 176 8.06 -19.49 -13.97
C THR A 176 6.55 -19.51 -14.16
N GLY A 177 6.01 -20.56 -14.74
CA GLY A 177 4.59 -20.71 -15.01
C GLY A 177 4.11 -19.88 -16.20
N ASP A 178 2.84 -19.50 -16.15
CA ASP A 178 2.16 -18.72 -17.21
C ASP A 178 1.42 -17.50 -16.62
N ALA A 179 0.52 -16.90 -17.39
CA ALA A 179 -0.23 -15.71 -16.96
C ALA A 179 -1.11 -15.92 -15.73
N THR A 180 -1.35 -17.16 -15.33
CA THR A 180 -2.14 -17.51 -14.15
C THR A 180 -1.29 -17.80 -12.92
N THR A 181 0.05 -17.75 -13.05
CA THR A 181 1.01 -17.96 -11.97
C THR A 181 1.51 -16.61 -11.44
N LEU A 182 1.36 -16.38 -10.15
CA LEU A 182 1.92 -15.20 -9.47
C LEU A 182 3.38 -15.44 -9.10
N ASN A 183 4.29 -14.67 -9.69
CA ASN A 183 5.71 -14.66 -9.31
C ASN A 183 5.97 -13.48 -8.36
N VAL A 184 6.42 -13.75 -7.14
CA VAL A 184 6.76 -12.75 -6.12
C VAL A 184 8.28 -12.72 -5.95
N TYR A 185 8.91 -11.60 -6.26
CA TYR A 185 10.35 -11.40 -6.13
C TYR A 185 10.63 -10.61 -4.85
N VAL A 186 11.29 -11.28 -3.90
CA VAL A 186 11.58 -10.76 -2.55
C VAL A 186 13.03 -10.29 -2.52
N ALA A 187 13.26 -8.98 -2.30
CA ALA A 187 14.59 -8.38 -2.36
C ALA A 187 14.70 -7.15 -1.45
N ASN A 188 15.92 -6.73 -1.11
CA ASN A 188 16.16 -5.51 -0.34
C ASN A 188 16.17 -4.29 -1.26
N ILE A 189 14.99 -3.90 -1.72
CA ILE A 189 14.79 -2.73 -2.57
C ILE A 189 14.95 -1.43 -1.76
N GLY A 190 15.46 -0.40 -2.38
CA GLY A 190 15.82 0.82 -1.67
C GLY A 190 14.96 2.03 -2.03
N GLY A 191 15.34 3.20 -1.51
CA GLY A 191 14.76 4.50 -1.87
C GLY A 191 13.38 4.78 -1.29
N GLY A 192 12.90 3.95 -0.36
CA GLY A 192 11.55 4.06 0.19
C GLY A 192 10.50 3.33 -0.64
N LEU A 193 10.88 2.59 -1.67
CA LEU A 193 9.98 1.63 -2.32
C LEU A 193 9.66 0.49 -1.35
N LEU A 194 8.40 0.10 -1.29
CA LEU A 194 7.93 -1.10 -0.60
C LEU A 194 7.69 -2.24 -1.58
N GLY A 195 7.24 -1.93 -2.79
CA GLY A 195 7.03 -2.89 -3.86
C GLY A 195 6.71 -2.21 -5.20
N TRP A 196 6.58 -3.01 -6.25
CA TRP A 196 5.97 -2.63 -7.53
C TRP A 196 5.50 -3.85 -8.31
N ALA A 197 4.51 -3.62 -9.18
CA ALA A 197 3.98 -4.61 -10.11
C ALA A 197 3.85 -4.05 -11.53
N TYR A 198 3.36 -4.88 -12.43
CA TYR A 198 2.96 -4.48 -13.78
C TYR A 198 1.56 -4.97 -14.09
N PHE A 199 0.80 -4.20 -14.86
CA PHE A 199 -0.53 -4.58 -15.29
C PHE A 199 -0.50 -5.76 -16.27
N PRO A 200 -1.50 -6.67 -16.19
CA PRO A 200 -1.52 -7.91 -16.97
C PRO A 200 -1.68 -7.69 -18.48
N LYS A 201 -2.17 -6.54 -18.91
CA LYS A 201 -2.39 -6.21 -20.33
C LYS A 201 -1.15 -6.36 -21.21
N GLY A 202 0.06 -6.24 -20.62
CA GLY A 202 1.33 -6.41 -21.33
C GLY A 202 1.75 -7.85 -21.55
N TYR A 203 1.16 -8.81 -20.86
CA TYR A 203 1.61 -10.21 -20.84
C TYR A 203 1.70 -10.82 -22.23
N ASN A 204 0.66 -10.73 -23.02
CA ASN A 204 0.58 -11.35 -24.36
C ASN A 204 1.37 -10.61 -25.48
N ASN A 205 2.13 -9.58 -25.14
CA ASN A 205 2.88 -8.76 -26.10
C ASN A 205 4.38 -9.11 -26.16
N GLY A 206 4.76 -10.34 -25.78
CA GLY A 206 6.18 -10.80 -25.72
C GLY A 206 6.96 -10.18 -24.57
N ARG A 207 6.26 -9.71 -23.54
CA ARG A 207 6.81 -9.17 -22.28
C ARG A 207 6.31 -9.95 -21.06
N ASP A 208 5.89 -11.18 -21.28
CA ASP A 208 5.47 -12.16 -20.29
C ASP A 208 6.46 -12.26 -19.12
N TYR A 209 7.75 -12.26 -19.43
CA TYR A 209 8.82 -12.36 -18.43
C TYR A 209 8.86 -11.22 -17.42
N ILE A 210 8.24 -10.05 -17.71
CA ILE A 210 8.22 -8.91 -16.76
C ILE A 210 7.10 -9.03 -15.73
N ASP A 211 6.17 -9.96 -15.93
CA ASP A 211 5.03 -10.17 -15.04
C ASP A 211 5.46 -10.54 -13.61
N GLY A 212 4.55 -10.40 -12.68
CA GLY A 212 4.79 -10.62 -11.26
C GLY A 212 5.15 -9.36 -10.51
N VAL A 213 5.28 -9.50 -9.21
CA VAL A 213 5.46 -8.41 -8.25
C VAL A 213 6.84 -8.46 -7.60
N VAL A 214 7.42 -7.30 -7.30
CA VAL A 214 8.64 -7.19 -6.49
C VAL A 214 8.25 -6.55 -5.17
N ILE A 215 8.70 -7.10 -4.05
CA ILE A 215 8.46 -6.54 -2.72
C ILE A 215 9.75 -6.40 -1.93
N LEU A 216 9.75 -5.44 -1.01
CA LEU A 216 10.79 -5.32 0.01
C LEU A 216 10.72 -6.54 0.93
N ASP A 217 11.84 -7.24 1.11
CA ASP A 217 11.96 -8.44 1.95
C ASP A 217 11.44 -8.23 3.37
N GLU A 218 11.73 -7.10 3.97
CA GLU A 218 11.33 -6.74 5.33
C GLU A 218 9.91 -6.12 5.43
N SER A 219 9.12 -6.09 4.35
CA SER A 219 7.70 -5.67 4.38
C SER A 219 6.74 -6.83 4.64
N MET A 220 7.22 -8.07 4.64
CA MET A 220 6.43 -9.25 4.99
C MET A 220 6.16 -9.32 6.50
N PRO A 221 5.14 -10.06 6.96
CA PRO A 221 4.89 -10.28 8.39
C PRO A 221 6.14 -10.78 9.12
N GLY A 222 6.44 -10.17 10.28
CA GLY A 222 7.66 -10.46 11.03
C GLY A 222 8.93 -9.76 10.52
N GLY A 223 8.80 -8.90 9.50
CA GLY A 223 9.86 -8.06 8.98
C GLY A 223 10.14 -6.82 9.83
N THR A 224 11.05 -5.98 9.35
CA THR A 224 11.54 -4.79 10.07
C THR A 224 11.20 -3.47 9.38
N ALA A 225 10.32 -3.47 8.36
CA ALA A 225 9.86 -2.25 7.67
C ALA A 225 8.91 -1.37 8.51
N GLY A 226 8.81 -1.61 9.82
CA GLY A 226 8.05 -0.80 10.76
C GLY A 226 6.54 -0.90 10.52
N ILE A 227 5.88 0.23 10.25
CA ILE A 227 4.43 0.30 10.00
C ILE A 227 4.01 -0.34 8.66
N TYR A 228 4.94 -0.85 7.89
CA TYR A 228 4.75 -1.54 6.61
C TYR A 228 5.25 -3.00 6.65
N ALA A 229 5.24 -3.64 7.83
CA ALA A 229 5.74 -5.00 8.04
C ALA A 229 4.64 -6.00 8.47
N GLU A 230 3.38 -5.74 8.10
CA GLU A 230 2.25 -6.63 8.38
C GLU A 230 1.78 -7.40 7.12
N GLY A 231 2.39 -7.13 5.94
CA GLY A 231 2.19 -7.90 4.71
C GLY A 231 1.30 -7.25 3.65
N ASP A 232 0.71 -6.07 3.90
CA ASP A 232 -0.19 -5.43 2.96
C ASP A 232 0.52 -4.84 1.74
N THR A 233 1.85 -4.76 1.77
CA THR A 233 2.62 -4.45 0.56
C THR A 233 2.34 -5.48 -0.54
N LEU A 234 2.40 -6.78 -0.27
CA LEU A 234 2.09 -7.78 -1.29
C LEU A 234 0.62 -7.70 -1.73
N THR A 235 -0.31 -7.50 -0.80
CA THR A 235 -1.73 -7.31 -1.11
C THR A 235 -1.95 -6.16 -2.10
N HIS A 236 -1.32 -5.01 -1.86
CA HIS A 236 -1.34 -3.84 -2.73
C HIS A 236 -0.78 -4.15 -4.13
N GLU A 237 0.41 -4.74 -4.19
CA GLU A 237 1.07 -5.05 -5.48
C GLU A 237 0.29 -6.11 -6.28
N VAL A 238 -0.35 -7.07 -5.62
CA VAL A 238 -1.23 -8.04 -6.27
C VAL A 238 -2.51 -7.35 -6.79
N GLY A 239 -3.00 -6.33 -6.12
CA GLY A 239 -4.06 -5.46 -6.66
C GLY A 239 -3.67 -4.88 -8.02
N HIS A 240 -2.48 -4.33 -8.17
CA HIS A 240 -1.95 -3.87 -9.46
C HIS A 240 -1.75 -5.02 -10.47
N TRP A 241 -1.23 -6.15 -10.02
CA TRP A 241 -1.10 -7.34 -10.85
C TRP A 241 -2.45 -7.83 -11.40
N MET A 242 -3.55 -7.52 -10.68
CA MET A 242 -4.95 -7.73 -11.07
C MET A 242 -5.60 -6.50 -11.75
N MET A 243 -4.83 -5.47 -12.15
CA MET A 243 -5.32 -4.30 -12.89
C MET A 243 -6.02 -3.23 -12.06
N LEU A 244 -5.85 -3.19 -10.74
CA LEU A 244 -6.30 -2.06 -9.94
C LEU A 244 -5.30 -0.90 -10.06
N GLU A 245 -5.80 0.32 -10.15
CA GLU A 245 -5.04 1.54 -9.99
C GLU A 245 -5.06 1.98 -8.52
N HIS A 246 -4.19 2.93 -8.16
CA HIS A 246 -4.29 3.56 -6.86
C HIS A 246 -5.61 4.32 -6.70
N THR A 247 -6.17 4.39 -5.50
CA THR A 247 -7.39 5.15 -5.20
C THR A 247 -7.31 6.62 -5.59
N PHE A 248 -6.11 7.21 -5.49
CA PHE A 248 -5.81 8.59 -5.89
C PHE A 248 -5.43 8.75 -7.38
N ALA A 249 -5.47 7.68 -8.18
CA ALA A 249 -5.18 7.76 -9.60
C ALA A 249 -6.14 8.74 -10.29
N HIS A 250 -5.58 9.61 -11.13
CA HIS A 250 -6.32 10.69 -11.81
C HIS A 250 -7.00 11.70 -10.87
N GLY A 251 -6.70 11.68 -9.57
CA GLY A 251 -7.17 12.64 -8.57
C GLY A 251 -8.69 12.75 -8.51
N CYS A 252 -9.19 13.97 -8.31
CA CYS A 252 -10.65 14.24 -8.24
C CYS A 252 -11.36 14.21 -9.61
N SER A 253 -10.75 13.68 -10.66
CA SER A 253 -11.39 13.60 -11.98
C SER A 253 -12.58 12.61 -11.98
N ALA A 254 -13.43 12.71 -12.98
CA ALA A 254 -14.55 11.79 -13.12
C ALA A 254 -14.10 10.32 -13.35
N ALA A 255 -12.91 10.12 -13.89
CA ALA A 255 -12.36 8.78 -14.12
C ALA A 255 -11.94 8.12 -12.80
N GLY A 256 -11.27 8.88 -11.90
CA GLY A 256 -10.67 8.32 -10.70
C GLY A 256 -9.80 7.11 -11.03
N ASP A 257 -9.85 6.11 -10.18
CA ASP A 257 -9.19 4.82 -10.36
C ASP A 257 -9.93 3.83 -11.29
N PHE A 258 -10.93 4.31 -12.03
CA PHE A 258 -11.85 3.54 -12.87
C PHE A 258 -12.72 2.53 -12.09
N VAL A 259 -12.93 2.74 -10.81
CA VAL A 259 -13.85 1.99 -9.96
C VAL A 259 -14.91 2.94 -9.44
N GLU A 260 -16.20 2.56 -9.57
CA GLU A 260 -17.30 3.49 -9.28
C GLU A 260 -17.54 3.64 -7.78
N ASP A 261 -17.34 2.59 -7.00
CA ASP A 261 -17.61 2.55 -5.56
C ASP A 261 -16.41 2.93 -4.69
N THR A 262 -15.27 3.26 -5.28
CA THR A 262 -14.17 3.96 -4.61
C THR A 262 -14.40 5.46 -4.63
N PRO A 263 -14.47 6.15 -3.46
CA PRO A 263 -14.52 7.60 -3.42
C PRO A 263 -13.29 8.23 -4.10
N LYS A 264 -13.48 9.41 -4.69
CA LYS A 264 -12.38 10.11 -5.38
C LYS A 264 -11.42 10.71 -4.36
N GLU A 265 -10.15 10.53 -4.60
CA GLU A 265 -9.03 10.97 -3.77
C GLU A 265 -8.04 11.79 -4.60
N ALA A 266 -7.59 12.94 -4.08
CA ALA A 266 -6.74 13.85 -4.83
C ALA A 266 -5.26 13.44 -4.84
N PHE A 267 -4.78 12.82 -3.77
CA PHE A 267 -3.38 12.45 -3.54
C PHE A 267 -3.30 11.34 -2.50
N PRO A 268 -2.22 10.54 -2.48
CA PRO A 268 -2.09 9.43 -1.55
C PRO A 268 -2.14 9.89 -0.09
N GLN A 269 -2.75 9.08 0.77
CA GLN A 269 -2.72 9.26 2.20
C GLN A 269 -1.63 8.41 2.85
N PHE A 270 -1.04 8.90 3.93
CA PHE A 270 -0.04 8.20 4.72
C PHE A 270 -0.46 8.13 6.20
N GLY A 271 0.04 7.17 6.93
CA GLY A 271 -0.43 6.90 8.28
C GLY A 271 -1.85 6.31 8.28
N CYS A 272 -2.75 6.86 9.08
CA CYS A 272 -4.18 6.50 9.09
C CYS A 272 -5.03 7.75 9.39
N PRO A 273 -5.19 8.68 8.43
CA PRO A 273 -5.86 9.95 8.64
C PRO A 273 -7.39 9.81 8.54
N GLU A 274 -8.00 9.24 9.57
CA GLU A 274 -9.45 9.09 9.66
C GLU A 274 -10.20 10.38 9.34
N GLY A 275 -11.15 10.30 8.39
CA GLY A 275 -11.96 11.44 7.98
C GLY A 275 -11.28 12.39 7.01
N ALA A 276 -10.19 11.99 6.37
CA ALA A 276 -9.62 12.71 5.24
C ALA A 276 -10.67 12.86 4.13
N ASP A 277 -10.68 14.02 3.47
CA ASP A 277 -11.62 14.37 2.39
C ASP A 277 -10.92 15.35 1.46
N SER A 278 -10.20 14.85 0.49
CA SER A 278 -9.36 15.64 -0.40
C SER A 278 -10.09 16.09 -1.67
N CYS A 279 -11.26 15.51 -1.97
CA CYS A 279 -12.07 15.86 -3.14
C CYS A 279 -13.44 16.42 -2.73
N THR A 280 -14.01 17.30 -3.58
CA THR A 280 -15.37 17.83 -3.36
C THR A 280 -16.48 16.86 -3.79
N ALA A 281 -16.14 15.74 -4.42
CA ALA A 281 -17.05 14.66 -4.74
C ALA A 281 -17.52 13.98 -3.43
N PRO A 282 -18.72 13.38 -3.38
CA PRO A 282 -19.17 12.69 -2.19
C PRO A 282 -18.30 11.50 -1.81
N GLY A 283 -18.06 11.31 -0.52
CA GLY A 283 -17.26 10.25 0.08
C GLY A 283 -15.99 10.81 0.71
N LEU A 284 -15.53 10.19 1.80
CA LEU A 284 -14.22 10.44 2.40
C LEU A 284 -13.15 9.71 1.59
N ASP A 285 -11.89 10.16 1.69
CA ASP A 285 -10.77 9.45 1.09
C ASP A 285 -10.73 8.00 1.59
N PRO A 286 -10.53 7.00 0.73
CA PRO A 286 -10.65 5.59 1.07
C PRO A 286 -9.38 5.07 1.78
N VAL A 287 -9.04 5.67 2.93
CA VAL A 287 -7.80 5.42 3.70
C VAL A 287 -7.63 3.98 4.19
N HIS A 288 -8.69 3.18 4.18
CA HIS A 288 -8.64 1.75 4.52
C HIS A 288 -8.48 0.84 3.31
N ASN A 289 -8.50 1.38 2.11
CA ASN A 289 -8.37 0.60 0.90
C ASN A 289 -6.93 0.14 0.68
N PHE A 290 -6.73 -1.13 0.31
CA PHE A 290 -5.41 -1.67 0.01
C PHE A 290 -4.68 -0.96 -1.14
N MET A 291 -5.39 -0.17 -1.96
CA MET A 291 -4.79 0.56 -3.08
C MET A 291 -4.42 2.02 -2.75
N ASP A 292 -4.50 2.46 -1.50
CA ASP A 292 -3.92 3.70 -1.00
C ASP A 292 -2.48 3.47 -0.47
N TYR A 293 -1.83 4.49 0.12
CA TYR A 293 -0.48 4.43 0.68
C TYR A 293 -0.45 4.48 2.22
N THR A 294 -1.58 4.25 2.85
CA THR A 294 -1.67 4.21 4.32
C THR A 294 -0.85 3.04 4.90
N GLN A 295 -0.59 3.08 6.20
CA GLN A 295 0.14 2.02 6.89
C GLN A 295 -0.67 0.71 6.94
N ASP A 296 0.01 -0.44 7.07
CA ASP A 296 -0.63 -1.76 7.03
C ASP A 296 -1.77 -1.90 8.05
N SER A 297 -1.58 -1.47 9.29
CA SER A 297 -2.64 -1.53 10.32
C SER A 297 -3.87 -0.64 10.04
N CYS A 298 -3.84 0.18 8.99
CA CYS A 298 -4.96 1.00 8.52
C CYS A 298 -5.72 0.34 7.37
N MET A 299 -5.00 -0.36 6.50
CA MET A 299 -5.56 -1.02 5.32
C MET A 299 -6.34 -2.27 5.72
N ASN A 300 -7.52 -2.47 5.14
CA ASN A 300 -8.31 -3.66 5.45
C ASN A 300 -9.39 -4.02 4.43
N GLU A 301 -9.42 -3.40 3.24
CA GLU A 301 -10.48 -3.72 2.27
C GLU A 301 -10.11 -3.50 0.81
N PHE A 302 -10.68 -4.37 -0.03
CA PHE A 302 -11.06 -4.07 -1.40
C PHE A 302 -12.56 -3.86 -1.48
N THR A 303 -13.01 -2.97 -2.37
CA THR A 303 -14.44 -2.76 -2.62
C THR A 303 -15.04 -3.83 -3.56
N PRO A 304 -16.38 -4.01 -3.59
CA PRO A 304 -17.02 -4.86 -4.60
C PRO A 304 -16.67 -4.48 -6.04
N GLY A 305 -16.61 -3.19 -6.37
CA GLY A 305 -16.23 -2.73 -7.70
C GLY A 305 -14.77 -3.03 -8.06
N GLN A 306 -13.86 -2.98 -7.09
CA GLN A 306 -12.48 -3.43 -7.29
C GLN A 306 -12.43 -4.94 -7.56
N VAL A 307 -13.22 -5.74 -6.86
CA VAL A 307 -13.34 -7.19 -7.11
C VAL A 307 -13.88 -7.46 -8.51
N GLU A 308 -14.91 -6.75 -8.96
CA GLU A 308 -15.43 -6.86 -10.33
C GLU A 308 -14.35 -6.50 -11.36
N ARG A 309 -13.60 -5.42 -11.14
CA ARG A 309 -12.51 -5.01 -12.02
C ARG A 309 -11.38 -6.04 -12.09
N MET A 310 -10.98 -6.63 -10.95
CA MET A 310 -9.99 -7.72 -10.91
C MET A 310 -10.48 -8.96 -11.67
N ASN A 311 -11.76 -9.30 -11.53
CA ASN A 311 -12.40 -10.40 -12.27
C ASN A 311 -12.34 -10.16 -13.80
N ASP A 312 -12.68 -8.98 -14.25
CA ASP A 312 -12.66 -8.62 -15.66
C ASP A 312 -11.26 -8.69 -16.25
N ALA A 313 -10.27 -8.20 -15.50
CA ALA A 313 -8.87 -8.28 -15.88
C ALA A 313 -8.36 -9.72 -15.94
N TRP A 314 -8.73 -10.54 -14.96
CA TRP A 314 -8.39 -11.96 -14.93
C TRP A 314 -8.93 -12.70 -16.17
N VAL A 315 -10.22 -12.56 -16.42
CA VAL A 315 -10.88 -13.23 -17.56
C VAL A 315 -10.30 -12.75 -18.90
N GLN A 316 -9.97 -11.46 -18.99
CA GLN A 316 -9.53 -10.86 -20.24
C GLN A 316 -8.04 -11.09 -20.54
N PHE A 317 -7.17 -11.13 -19.54
CA PHE A 317 -5.73 -11.11 -19.74
C PHE A 317 -4.99 -12.32 -19.20
N ARG A 318 -5.55 -13.01 -18.18
CA ARG A 318 -4.85 -14.10 -17.50
C ARG A 318 -5.45 -15.47 -17.82
N ALA A 319 -6.72 -15.71 -17.53
CA ALA A 319 -7.37 -17.02 -17.73
C ALA A 319 -7.37 -17.53 -19.18
N GLY A 320 -7.26 -16.66 -20.17
CA GLY A 320 -7.24 -16.98 -21.59
C GLY A 320 -5.90 -16.77 -22.27
N ALA A 321 -4.87 -16.36 -21.53
CA ALA A 321 -3.55 -16.12 -22.09
C ALA A 321 -2.91 -17.45 -22.55
N LYS A 322 -2.41 -17.46 -23.76
CA LYS A 322 -1.65 -18.63 -24.27
C LYS A 322 -0.23 -18.54 -23.71
N ALA A 323 0.24 -19.65 -23.18
CA ALA A 323 1.64 -19.85 -22.81
C ALA A 323 2.56 -19.71 -24.04
#